data_3484a88a0cd3836d0c48a97867ec00cd
#
_entry.id   3484a88a0cd3836d0c48a97867ec00cd
#
_cell.length_a   1.000
_cell.length_b   1.000
_cell.length_c   1.000
_cell.angle_alpha   90.00
_cell.angle_beta   90.00
_cell.angle_gamma   90.00
#
_symmetry.space_group_name_H-M   'P 1'
#
loop_
_entity.id
_entity.type
_entity.pdbx_description
1 polymer ?
#
loop_
_entity_poly.entity_id
_entity_poly.type
_entity_poly.pdbx_seq_one_letter_code
_entity_poly.pdbx_strand_id
1 'polypeptide(L)'
;MRFADFKISRKIAAAFAVLIVVAAAMGAALHMFVSTIETHSAYKNQHAEIGDAALDTRLSLARQEGSLRGFMITRDEYFATRTKEHYEAFKAKVEAIRSAAGPNSEIAGRLPALEAAAAAWHSEIADPVIRFSRNEATYPQALALFTSGKADQFIEPVETILDTIREEENAAIGEAIETERVANERTDHALMIGMGLLIAAAIGFGWLLSRAIGSPITAMTAAMRELAAGNKQVEVPGVGRRDEVGEMAAAVESFKRAAIERDELASAAERTRIDQEEAKRRQAALEHAKAEDLRAFVGVIEVGFERLSDGDLTVRMTEAVAPEFEPIRAKFNDSVAQLETAIGGVVVAISSIRTGLGEINTASNDLAHRTEQQAASLEE
;
A
#
# COMPACT_ATOMS: atom_id res chain seq x y z
N MET A 1 -10.68 -15.26 36.83
CA MET A 1 -10.35 -13.84 37.08
C MET A 1 -11.26 -12.99 36.20
N ARG A 2 -12.01 -12.07 36.75
CA ARG A 2 -12.86 -11.16 35.99
C ARG A 2 -12.02 -9.96 35.52
N PHE A 3 -12.27 -9.41 34.35
CA PHE A 3 -11.57 -8.22 33.83
C PHE A 3 -11.60 -7.05 34.84
N ALA A 4 -12.64 -7.01 35.66
CA ALA A 4 -12.79 -6.05 36.74
C ALA A 4 -11.68 -6.12 37.82
N ASP A 5 -11.03 -7.29 37.95
CA ASP A 5 -10.01 -7.54 39.00
C ASP A 5 -8.59 -7.14 38.61
N PHE A 6 -8.37 -6.80 37.32
CA PHE A 6 -7.05 -6.34 36.87
C PHE A 6 -6.79 -4.89 37.30
N LYS A 7 -5.53 -4.57 37.56
CA LYS A 7 -5.09 -3.18 37.78
C LYS A 7 -5.41 -2.31 36.58
N ILE A 8 -5.72 -1.05 36.84
CA ILE A 8 -6.09 -0.06 35.81
C ILE A 8 -5.01 0.00 34.72
N SER A 9 -3.73 0.04 35.10
CA SER A 9 -2.60 0.05 34.18
C SER A 9 -2.59 -1.17 33.23
N ARG A 10 -2.94 -2.36 33.76
CA ARG A 10 -3.01 -3.59 32.95
C ARG A 10 -4.23 -3.60 32.01
N LYS A 11 -5.37 -3.03 32.43
CA LYS A 11 -6.54 -2.87 31.57
C LYS A 11 -6.22 -1.97 30.38
N ILE A 12 -5.56 -0.85 30.65
CA ILE A 12 -5.13 0.09 29.62
C ILE A 12 -4.08 -0.54 28.71
N ALA A 13 -3.05 -1.15 29.30
CA ALA A 13 -2.00 -1.80 28.52
C ALA A 13 -2.56 -2.92 27.62
N ALA A 14 -3.52 -3.72 28.11
CA ALA A 14 -4.16 -4.76 27.31
C ALA A 14 -4.98 -4.17 26.13
N ALA A 15 -5.71 -3.08 26.38
CA ALA A 15 -6.45 -2.39 25.32
C ALA A 15 -5.52 -1.88 24.21
N PHE A 16 -4.43 -1.20 24.59
CA PHE A 16 -3.44 -0.73 23.63
C PHE A 16 -2.67 -1.86 22.94
N ALA A 17 -2.34 -2.93 23.68
CA ALA A 17 -1.68 -4.08 23.10
C ALA A 17 -2.51 -4.71 21.97
N VAL A 18 -3.82 -4.85 22.18
CA VAL A 18 -4.71 -5.37 21.12
C VAL A 18 -4.74 -4.43 19.91
N LEU A 19 -4.85 -3.11 20.13
CA LEU A 19 -4.80 -2.14 19.03
C LEU A 19 -3.47 -2.20 18.26
N ILE A 20 -2.35 -2.31 18.96
CA ILE A 20 -1.03 -2.44 18.36
C ILE A 20 -0.92 -3.75 17.56
N VAL A 21 -1.42 -4.86 18.11
CA VAL A 21 -1.40 -6.16 17.41
C VAL A 21 -2.24 -6.10 16.12
N VAL A 22 -3.43 -5.51 16.19
CA VAL A 22 -4.28 -5.35 14.99
C VAL A 22 -3.60 -4.44 13.97
N ALA A 23 -3.03 -3.31 14.42
CA ALA A 23 -2.29 -2.40 13.54
C ALA A 23 -1.05 -3.05 12.92
N ALA A 24 -0.30 -3.81 13.71
CA ALA A 24 0.86 -4.55 13.23
C ALA A 24 0.49 -5.65 12.24
N ALA A 25 -0.58 -6.40 12.51
CA ALA A 25 -1.10 -7.42 11.60
C ALA A 25 -1.58 -6.80 10.27
N MET A 26 -2.27 -5.67 10.34
CA MET A 26 -2.68 -4.90 9.16
C MET A 26 -1.45 -4.41 8.39
N GLY A 27 -0.47 -3.83 9.07
CA GLY A 27 0.78 -3.37 8.46
C GLY A 27 1.55 -4.49 7.77
N ALA A 28 1.63 -5.67 8.40
CA ALA A 28 2.25 -6.85 7.82
C ALA A 28 1.50 -7.35 6.57
N ALA A 29 0.17 -7.41 6.63
CA ALA A 29 -0.66 -7.78 5.49
C ALA A 29 -0.48 -6.81 4.32
N LEU A 30 -0.50 -5.49 4.59
CA LEU A 30 -0.27 -4.45 3.59
C LEU A 30 1.12 -4.57 2.98
N HIS A 31 2.15 -4.79 3.79
CA HIS A 31 3.51 -4.97 3.28
C HIS A 31 3.60 -6.18 2.33
N MET A 32 2.97 -7.30 2.67
CA MET A 32 2.91 -8.47 1.78
C MET A 32 2.23 -8.15 0.45
N PHE A 33 1.08 -7.48 0.47
CA PHE A 33 0.36 -7.15 -0.76
C PHE A 33 1.11 -6.13 -1.62
N VAL A 34 1.69 -5.09 -1.01
CA VAL A 34 2.52 -4.10 -1.71
C VAL A 34 3.74 -4.76 -2.33
N SER A 35 4.43 -5.64 -1.61
CA SER A 35 5.55 -6.39 -2.14
C SER A 35 5.15 -7.29 -3.32
N THR A 36 3.96 -7.89 -3.28
CA THR A 36 3.42 -8.66 -4.41
C THR A 36 3.19 -7.77 -5.62
N ILE A 37 2.58 -6.59 -5.43
CA ILE A 37 2.33 -5.62 -6.50
C ILE A 37 3.65 -5.15 -7.11
N GLU A 38 4.65 -4.81 -6.30
CA GLU A 38 5.97 -4.38 -6.79
C GLU A 38 6.65 -5.46 -7.63
N THR A 39 6.61 -6.71 -7.17
CA THR A 39 7.21 -7.84 -7.88
C THR A 39 6.52 -8.07 -9.23
N HIS A 40 5.20 -8.07 -9.27
CA HIS A 40 4.45 -8.26 -10.51
C HIS A 40 4.54 -7.05 -11.44
N SER A 41 4.67 -5.84 -10.91
CA SER A 41 4.91 -4.64 -11.71
C SER A 41 6.28 -4.69 -12.38
N ALA A 42 7.32 -5.13 -11.67
CA ALA A 42 8.65 -5.32 -12.25
C ALA A 42 8.63 -6.41 -13.36
N TYR A 43 7.96 -7.53 -13.08
CA TYR A 43 7.74 -8.61 -14.04
C TYR A 43 7.02 -8.10 -15.29
N LYS A 44 5.91 -7.40 -15.15
CA LYS A 44 5.15 -6.78 -16.24
C LYS A 44 6.02 -5.85 -17.10
N ASN A 45 6.82 -5.00 -16.45
CA ASN A 45 7.68 -4.05 -17.17
C ASN A 45 8.75 -4.78 -17.99
N GLN A 46 9.35 -5.85 -17.46
CA GLN A 46 10.32 -6.66 -18.18
C GLN A 46 9.68 -7.31 -19.42
N HIS A 47 8.50 -7.92 -19.27
CA HIS A 47 7.78 -8.54 -20.37
C HIS A 47 7.33 -7.51 -21.42
N ALA A 48 6.91 -6.31 -20.98
CA ALA A 48 6.60 -5.20 -21.89
C ALA A 48 7.84 -4.76 -22.69
N GLU A 49 9.00 -4.66 -22.06
CA GLU A 49 10.27 -4.30 -22.74
C GLU A 49 10.62 -5.32 -23.82
N ILE A 50 10.47 -6.62 -23.54
CA ILE A 50 10.72 -7.69 -24.53
C ILE A 50 9.71 -7.59 -25.68
N GLY A 51 8.41 -7.43 -25.37
CA GLY A 51 7.35 -7.32 -26.37
C GLY A 51 7.53 -6.10 -27.28
N ASP A 52 7.89 -4.96 -26.71
CA ASP A 52 8.18 -3.74 -27.46
C ASP A 52 9.42 -3.89 -28.33
N ALA A 53 10.48 -4.51 -27.80
CA ALA A 53 11.67 -4.80 -28.57
C ALA A 53 11.40 -5.78 -29.73
N ALA A 54 10.53 -6.77 -29.54
CA ALA A 54 10.11 -7.68 -30.59
C ALA A 54 9.32 -6.95 -31.69
N LEU A 55 8.41 -6.05 -31.31
CA LEU A 55 7.67 -5.20 -32.23
C LEU A 55 8.60 -4.27 -33.03
N ASP A 56 9.55 -3.63 -32.36
CA ASP A 56 10.55 -2.78 -32.97
C ASP A 56 11.46 -3.55 -33.95
N THR A 57 11.78 -4.80 -33.60
CA THR A 57 12.55 -5.72 -34.47
C THR A 57 11.75 -6.03 -35.74
N ARG A 58 10.46 -6.35 -35.59
CA ARG A 58 9.59 -6.57 -36.75
C ARG A 58 9.44 -5.34 -37.62
N LEU A 59 9.31 -4.16 -37.01
CA LEU A 59 9.26 -2.89 -37.74
C LEU A 59 10.55 -2.63 -38.49
N SER A 60 11.70 -2.98 -37.89
CA SER A 60 13.00 -2.84 -38.56
C SER A 60 13.11 -3.77 -39.78
N LEU A 61 12.57 -4.99 -39.71
CA LEU A 61 12.47 -5.91 -40.85
C LEU A 61 11.59 -5.31 -41.95
N ALA A 62 10.39 -4.87 -41.64
CA ALA A 62 9.49 -4.26 -42.62
C ALA A 62 10.08 -3.01 -43.30
N ARG A 63 10.86 -2.21 -42.55
CA ARG A 63 11.60 -1.05 -43.09
C ARG A 63 12.73 -1.50 -44.05
N GLN A 64 13.40 -2.61 -43.75
CA GLN A 64 14.41 -3.18 -44.69
C GLN A 64 13.76 -3.56 -46.01
N GLU A 65 12.64 -4.28 -45.98
CA GLU A 65 11.87 -4.63 -47.17
C GLU A 65 11.40 -3.42 -47.94
N GLY A 66 10.83 -2.42 -47.23
CA GLY A 66 10.37 -1.18 -47.83
C GLY A 66 11.50 -0.42 -48.51
N SER A 67 12.67 -0.40 -47.88
CA SER A 67 13.87 0.23 -48.46
C SER A 67 14.39 -0.55 -49.67
N LEU A 68 14.44 -1.88 -49.61
CA LEU A 68 14.83 -2.73 -50.73
C LEU A 68 13.88 -2.51 -51.93
N ARG A 69 12.58 -2.44 -51.67
CA ARG A 69 11.55 -2.14 -52.66
C ARG A 69 11.73 -0.74 -53.28
N GLY A 70 12.01 0.25 -52.42
CA GLY A 70 12.34 1.62 -52.85
C GLY A 70 13.57 1.67 -53.76
N PHE A 71 14.61 0.91 -53.42
CA PHE A 71 15.82 0.81 -54.26
C PHE A 71 15.52 0.18 -55.63
N MET A 72 14.77 -0.90 -55.66
CA MET A 72 14.36 -1.51 -56.92
C MET A 72 13.63 -0.54 -57.83
N ILE A 73 12.72 0.27 -57.30
CA ILE A 73 11.91 1.18 -58.10
C ILE A 73 12.73 2.39 -58.56
N THR A 74 13.51 2.99 -57.66
CA THR A 74 14.17 4.28 -57.90
C THR A 74 15.61 4.17 -58.32
N ARG A 75 16.29 3.10 -57.92
CA ARG A 75 17.76 2.88 -58.04
C ARG A 75 18.57 3.93 -57.29
N ASP A 76 17.94 4.62 -56.31
CA ASP A 76 18.61 5.63 -55.49
C ASP A 76 19.38 4.91 -54.36
N GLU A 77 20.69 5.14 -54.29
CA GLU A 77 21.59 4.56 -53.28
C GLU A 77 21.18 4.92 -51.83
N TYR A 78 20.41 5.96 -51.66
CA TYR A 78 19.78 6.26 -50.37
C TYR A 78 19.06 5.02 -49.82
N PHE A 79 18.23 4.37 -50.62
CA PHE A 79 17.46 3.21 -50.18
C PHE A 79 18.34 1.96 -49.93
N ALA A 80 19.40 1.77 -50.70
CA ALA A 80 20.33 0.69 -50.43
C ALA A 80 21.07 0.91 -49.10
N THR A 81 21.45 2.14 -48.80
CA THR A 81 22.02 2.53 -47.50
C THR A 81 21.02 2.31 -46.37
N ARG A 82 19.76 2.75 -46.54
CA ARG A 82 18.70 2.56 -45.57
C ARG A 82 18.41 1.09 -45.28
N THR A 83 18.48 0.21 -46.26
CA THR A 83 18.32 -1.23 -46.04
C THR A 83 19.36 -1.76 -45.04
N LYS A 84 20.62 -1.35 -45.19
CA LYS A 84 21.68 -1.72 -44.25
C LYS A 84 21.50 -1.11 -42.85
N GLU A 85 21.18 0.16 -42.79
CA GLU A 85 20.91 0.84 -41.50
C GLU A 85 19.78 0.17 -40.73
N HIS A 86 18.72 -0.21 -41.42
CA HIS A 86 17.60 -0.93 -40.79
C HIS A 86 17.99 -2.35 -40.38
N TYR A 87 18.96 -3.00 -41.07
CA TYR A 87 19.49 -4.28 -40.61
C TYR A 87 20.34 -4.15 -39.35
N GLU A 88 21.18 -3.12 -39.27
CA GLU A 88 21.91 -2.84 -38.01
C GLU A 88 20.95 -2.52 -36.86
N ALA A 89 19.89 -1.75 -37.13
CA ALA A 89 18.85 -1.49 -36.16
C ALA A 89 18.13 -2.78 -35.73
N PHE A 90 17.85 -3.68 -36.69
CA PHE A 90 17.28 -5.01 -36.40
C PHE A 90 18.16 -5.79 -35.42
N LYS A 91 19.45 -5.91 -35.71
CA LYS A 91 20.42 -6.62 -34.85
C LYS A 91 20.49 -6.01 -33.45
N ALA A 92 20.51 -4.69 -33.37
CA ALA A 92 20.51 -3.98 -32.06
C ALA A 92 19.23 -4.27 -31.25
N LYS A 93 18.08 -4.38 -31.90
CA LYS A 93 16.83 -4.71 -31.26
C LYS A 93 16.76 -6.18 -30.83
N VAL A 94 17.32 -7.11 -31.62
CA VAL A 94 17.45 -8.52 -31.20
C VAL A 94 18.35 -8.64 -29.96
N GLU A 95 19.42 -7.85 -29.90
CA GLU A 95 20.27 -7.80 -28.70
C GLU A 95 19.53 -7.21 -27.49
N ALA A 96 18.67 -6.23 -27.71
CA ALA A 96 17.80 -5.72 -26.63
C ALA A 96 16.86 -6.81 -26.11
N ILE A 97 16.22 -7.60 -26.99
CA ILE A 97 15.41 -8.77 -26.59
C ILE A 97 16.26 -9.74 -25.76
N ARG A 98 17.47 -10.07 -26.24
CA ARG A 98 18.40 -11.00 -25.56
C ARG A 98 18.75 -10.51 -24.15
N SER A 99 19.06 -9.21 -24.04
CA SER A 99 19.43 -8.57 -22.79
C SER A 99 18.26 -8.58 -21.79
N ALA A 100 17.06 -8.19 -22.24
CA ALA A 100 15.87 -8.11 -21.40
C ALA A 100 15.37 -9.50 -20.96
N ALA A 101 15.41 -10.49 -21.88
CA ALA A 101 14.96 -11.85 -21.60
C ALA A 101 15.93 -12.65 -20.71
N GLY A 102 17.22 -12.28 -20.74
CA GLY A 102 18.28 -13.01 -20.05
C GLY A 102 18.77 -14.25 -20.79
N PRO A 103 20.02 -14.71 -20.49
CA PRO A 103 20.72 -15.69 -21.31
C PRO A 103 20.14 -17.11 -21.29
N ASN A 104 19.39 -17.46 -20.25
CA ASN A 104 18.84 -18.81 -20.05
C ASN A 104 17.34 -18.90 -20.36
N SER A 105 16.75 -17.84 -20.92
CA SER A 105 15.33 -17.83 -21.27
C SER A 105 15.07 -18.65 -22.54
N GLU A 106 13.86 -19.15 -22.67
CA GLU A 106 13.38 -19.82 -23.88
C GLU A 106 13.42 -18.89 -25.10
N ILE A 107 13.14 -17.61 -24.87
CA ILE A 107 13.24 -16.56 -25.88
C ILE A 107 14.69 -16.45 -26.40
N ALA A 108 15.68 -16.38 -25.53
CA ALA A 108 17.06 -16.33 -25.92
C ALA A 108 17.49 -17.55 -26.77
N GLY A 109 16.90 -18.70 -26.51
CA GLY A 109 17.10 -19.91 -27.30
C GLY A 109 16.56 -19.84 -28.74
N ARG A 110 15.56 -18.99 -28.98
CA ARG A 110 14.97 -18.78 -30.33
C ARG A 110 15.69 -17.73 -31.17
N LEU A 111 16.43 -16.80 -30.54
CA LEU A 111 17.08 -15.69 -31.23
C LEU A 111 18.12 -16.13 -32.28
N PRO A 112 18.94 -17.17 -32.07
CA PRO A 112 19.88 -17.63 -33.11
C PRO A 112 19.18 -18.03 -34.39
N ALA A 113 18.01 -18.68 -34.34
CA ALA A 113 17.23 -19.05 -35.53
C ALA A 113 16.70 -17.81 -36.27
N LEU A 114 16.20 -16.83 -35.50
CA LEU A 114 15.74 -15.55 -36.02
C LEU A 114 16.90 -14.78 -36.72
N GLU A 115 18.07 -14.70 -36.08
CA GLU A 115 19.24 -14.04 -36.64
C GLU A 115 19.73 -14.74 -37.91
N ALA A 116 19.75 -16.08 -37.91
CA ALA A 116 20.13 -16.87 -39.07
C ALA A 116 19.18 -16.65 -40.26
N ALA A 117 17.88 -16.62 -40.03
CA ALA A 117 16.88 -16.37 -41.06
C ALA A 117 17.01 -14.95 -41.64
N ALA A 118 17.19 -13.94 -40.80
CA ALA A 118 17.40 -12.56 -41.23
C ALA A 118 18.70 -12.40 -42.00
N ALA A 119 19.78 -13.04 -41.58
CA ALA A 119 21.06 -13.04 -42.30
C ALA A 119 20.94 -13.72 -43.67
N ALA A 120 20.22 -14.84 -43.75
CA ALA A 120 19.94 -15.54 -45.00
C ALA A 120 19.12 -14.68 -45.96
N TRP A 121 18.10 -13.96 -45.46
CA TRP A 121 17.35 -12.98 -46.26
C TRP A 121 18.29 -11.91 -46.87
N HIS A 122 19.23 -11.42 -46.09
CA HIS A 122 20.21 -10.45 -46.58
C HIS A 122 21.08 -11.05 -47.67
N SER A 123 21.74 -12.20 -47.41
CA SER A 123 22.69 -12.82 -48.34
C SER A 123 22.03 -13.37 -49.59
N GLU A 124 20.84 -13.93 -49.49
CA GLU A 124 20.17 -14.62 -50.61
C GLU A 124 19.21 -13.71 -51.40
N ILE A 125 18.71 -12.65 -50.78
CA ILE A 125 17.69 -11.78 -51.39
C ILE A 125 18.17 -10.32 -51.46
N ALA A 126 18.41 -9.65 -50.33
CA ALA A 126 18.62 -8.21 -50.32
C ALA A 126 19.89 -7.79 -51.07
N ASP A 127 21.04 -8.38 -50.74
CA ASP A 127 22.33 -8.06 -51.38
C ASP A 127 22.35 -8.43 -52.86
N PRO A 128 21.86 -9.61 -53.32
CA PRO A 128 21.73 -9.90 -54.74
C PRO A 128 20.77 -8.95 -55.46
N VAL A 129 19.62 -8.65 -54.89
CA VAL A 129 18.65 -7.72 -55.50
C VAL A 129 19.27 -6.33 -55.67
N ILE A 130 19.94 -5.80 -54.63
CA ILE A 130 20.63 -4.50 -54.67
C ILE A 130 21.72 -4.55 -55.76
N ARG A 131 22.57 -5.59 -55.80
CA ARG A 131 23.64 -5.75 -56.73
C ARG A 131 23.12 -5.81 -58.17
N PHE A 132 22.13 -6.63 -58.46
CA PHE A 132 21.54 -6.77 -59.78
C PHE A 132 20.75 -5.53 -60.24
N SER A 133 20.12 -4.81 -59.32
CA SER A 133 19.36 -3.60 -59.65
C SER A 133 20.22 -2.40 -60.07
N ARG A 134 21.52 -2.39 -59.75
CA ARG A 134 22.45 -1.32 -60.12
C ARG A 134 22.74 -1.27 -61.63
N ASN A 135 22.59 -2.40 -62.33
CA ASN A 135 22.89 -2.49 -63.75
C ASN A 135 21.63 -2.91 -64.52
N GLU A 136 21.31 -2.18 -65.56
CA GLU A 136 20.11 -2.41 -66.38
C GLU A 136 20.07 -3.80 -67.02
N ALA A 137 21.25 -4.34 -67.40
CA ALA A 137 21.36 -5.67 -67.97
C ALA A 137 21.05 -6.80 -66.98
N THR A 138 21.23 -6.58 -65.70
CA THR A 138 20.95 -7.53 -64.60
C THR A 138 19.66 -7.25 -63.84
N TYR A 139 19.00 -6.11 -64.11
CA TYR A 139 17.75 -5.73 -63.45
C TYR A 139 16.64 -6.76 -63.60
N PRO A 140 16.45 -7.44 -64.77
CA PRO A 140 15.45 -8.52 -64.86
C PRO A 140 15.70 -9.67 -63.88
N GLN A 141 16.99 -9.92 -63.52
CA GLN A 141 17.35 -10.93 -62.54
C GLN A 141 16.96 -10.47 -61.12
N ALA A 142 17.17 -9.18 -60.81
CA ALA A 142 16.71 -8.61 -59.56
C ALA A 142 15.16 -8.75 -59.40
N LEU A 143 14.42 -8.39 -60.46
CA LEU A 143 12.98 -8.48 -60.49
C LEU A 143 12.51 -9.92 -60.34
N ALA A 144 13.10 -10.85 -61.09
CA ALA A 144 12.75 -12.27 -61.00
C ALA A 144 13.03 -12.83 -59.60
N LEU A 145 14.14 -12.49 -58.97
CA LEU A 145 14.46 -12.91 -57.60
C LEU A 145 13.48 -12.31 -56.60
N PHE A 146 13.21 -11.03 -56.72
CA PHE A 146 12.32 -10.32 -55.80
C PHE A 146 10.85 -10.82 -55.88
N THR A 147 10.38 -11.16 -57.08
CA THR A 147 9.01 -11.67 -57.33
C THR A 147 8.87 -13.19 -57.19
N SER A 148 9.96 -13.90 -56.92
CA SER A 148 9.99 -15.37 -56.87
C SER A 148 9.25 -15.98 -55.70
N GLY A 149 8.86 -15.19 -54.68
CA GLY A 149 8.36 -15.69 -53.40
C GLY A 149 9.46 -16.30 -52.50
N LYS A 150 10.71 -16.35 -52.99
CA LYS A 150 11.83 -16.92 -52.21
C LYS A 150 12.13 -16.10 -50.94
N ALA A 151 11.82 -14.81 -50.96
CA ALA A 151 11.98 -13.93 -49.79
C ALA A 151 11.17 -14.40 -48.59
N ASP A 152 9.94 -14.88 -48.85
CA ASP A 152 8.99 -15.29 -47.79
C ASP A 152 9.54 -16.47 -46.96
N GLN A 153 10.34 -17.36 -47.60
CA GLN A 153 10.96 -18.50 -46.89
C GLN A 153 11.93 -18.06 -45.77
N PHE A 154 12.46 -16.85 -45.85
CA PHE A 154 13.35 -16.30 -44.83
C PHE A 154 12.63 -15.33 -43.90
N ILE A 155 11.63 -14.62 -44.40
CA ILE A 155 10.88 -13.62 -43.64
C ILE A 155 9.88 -14.29 -42.70
N GLU A 156 9.11 -15.27 -43.18
CA GLU A 156 8.07 -15.98 -42.44
C GLU A 156 8.60 -16.57 -41.10
N PRO A 157 9.80 -17.25 -41.07
CA PRO A 157 10.35 -17.71 -39.80
C PRO A 157 10.68 -16.56 -38.83
N VAL A 158 11.19 -15.43 -39.32
CA VAL A 158 11.49 -14.24 -38.48
C VAL A 158 10.18 -13.67 -37.87
N GLU A 159 9.18 -13.48 -38.72
CA GLU A 159 7.88 -12.98 -38.30
C GLU A 159 7.22 -13.93 -37.32
N THR A 160 7.21 -15.23 -37.58
CA THR A 160 6.65 -16.26 -36.72
C THR A 160 7.28 -16.24 -35.32
N ILE A 161 8.62 -16.16 -35.25
CA ILE A 161 9.33 -16.11 -33.97
C ILE A 161 8.97 -14.83 -33.22
N LEU A 162 8.97 -13.68 -33.90
CA LEU A 162 8.65 -12.39 -33.28
C LEU A 162 7.20 -12.31 -32.81
N ASP A 163 6.27 -12.82 -33.61
CA ASP A 163 4.85 -12.87 -33.26
C ASP A 163 4.61 -13.81 -32.08
N THR A 164 5.27 -14.98 -32.07
CA THR A 164 5.21 -15.91 -30.93
C THR A 164 5.73 -15.26 -29.66
N ILE A 165 6.90 -14.57 -29.73
CA ILE A 165 7.42 -13.84 -28.58
C ILE A 165 6.40 -12.81 -28.09
N ARG A 166 5.82 -12.03 -29.00
CA ARG A 166 4.84 -11.00 -28.63
C ARG A 166 3.56 -11.58 -28.01
N GLU A 167 3.07 -12.69 -28.52
CA GLU A 167 1.89 -13.36 -27.98
C GLU A 167 2.15 -13.88 -26.56
N GLU A 168 3.30 -14.53 -26.35
CA GLU A 168 3.72 -15.03 -25.05
C GLU A 168 3.91 -13.88 -24.05
N GLU A 169 4.56 -12.79 -24.47
CA GLU A 169 4.80 -11.62 -23.63
C GLU A 169 3.49 -10.89 -23.29
N ASN A 170 2.58 -10.74 -24.25
CA ASN A 170 1.27 -10.16 -24.01
C ASN A 170 0.40 -11.02 -23.05
N ALA A 171 0.51 -12.35 -23.16
CA ALA A 171 -0.16 -13.25 -22.23
C ALA A 171 0.41 -13.11 -20.80
N ALA A 172 1.75 -13.05 -20.67
CA ALA A 172 2.43 -12.84 -19.39
C ALA A 172 2.05 -11.48 -18.75
N ILE A 173 2.00 -10.42 -19.55
CA ILE A 173 1.53 -9.09 -19.11
C ILE A 173 0.07 -9.15 -18.65
N GLY A 174 -0.78 -9.84 -19.39
CA GLY A 174 -2.18 -10.02 -19.02
C GLY A 174 -2.36 -10.72 -17.68
N GLU A 175 -1.60 -11.78 -17.43
CA GLU A 175 -1.60 -12.49 -16.15
C GLU A 175 -1.07 -11.62 -15.00
N ALA A 176 0.00 -10.84 -15.25
CA ALA A 176 0.55 -9.92 -14.28
C ALA A 176 -0.45 -8.81 -13.91
N ILE A 177 -1.14 -8.23 -14.89
CA ILE A 177 -2.19 -7.22 -14.68
C ILE A 177 -3.33 -7.78 -13.83
N GLU A 178 -3.78 -8.99 -14.12
CA GLU A 178 -4.86 -9.62 -13.35
C GLU A 178 -4.41 -9.91 -11.90
N THR A 179 -3.17 -10.36 -11.72
CA THR A 179 -2.61 -10.57 -10.39
C THR A 179 -2.48 -9.26 -9.60
N GLU A 180 -2.00 -8.18 -10.26
CA GLU A 180 -1.96 -6.83 -9.66
C GLU A 180 -3.37 -6.35 -9.28
N ARG A 181 -4.37 -6.57 -10.13
CA ARG A 181 -5.77 -6.21 -9.85
C ARG A 181 -6.30 -6.92 -8.61
N VAL A 182 -6.10 -8.23 -8.55
CA VAL A 182 -6.54 -9.03 -7.40
C VAL A 182 -5.78 -8.63 -6.12
N ALA A 183 -4.48 -8.33 -6.22
CA ALA A 183 -3.69 -7.86 -5.08
C ALA A 183 -4.17 -6.48 -4.59
N ASN A 184 -4.51 -5.57 -5.49
CA ASN A 184 -5.08 -4.26 -5.16
C ASN A 184 -6.45 -4.41 -4.46
N GLU A 185 -7.35 -5.22 -5.00
CA GLU A 185 -8.65 -5.48 -4.36
C GLU A 185 -8.50 -6.08 -2.96
N ARG A 186 -7.57 -7.03 -2.79
CA ARG A 186 -7.26 -7.58 -1.47
C ARG A 186 -6.68 -6.54 -0.52
N THR A 187 -5.86 -5.63 -1.03
CA THR A 187 -5.29 -4.51 -0.26
C THR A 187 -6.39 -3.59 0.24
N ASP A 188 -7.32 -3.20 -0.64
CA ASP A 188 -8.46 -2.36 -0.30
C ASP A 188 -9.36 -3.04 0.76
N HIS A 189 -9.67 -4.32 0.57
CA HIS A 189 -10.43 -5.09 1.54
C HIS A 189 -9.71 -5.21 2.88
N ALA A 190 -8.42 -5.48 2.87
CA ALA A 190 -7.62 -5.58 4.09
C ALA A 190 -7.56 -4.25 4.85
N LEU A 191 -7.43 -3.13 4.12
CA LEU A 191 -7.50 -1.77 4.67
C LEU A 191 -8.88 -1.48 5.30
N MET A 192 -9.96 -1.75 4.56
CA MET A 192 -11.32 -1.51 5.03
C MET A 192 -11.64 -2.34 6.27
N ILE A 193 -11.32 -3.63 6.23
CA ILE A 193 -11.55 -4.55 7.35
C ILE A 193 -10.65 -4.18 8.54
N GLY A 194 -9.36 -3.97 8.30
CA GLY A 194 -8.40 -3.61 9.34
C GLY A 194 -8.74 -2.31 10.03
N MET A 195 -9.11 -1.29 9.25
CA MET A 195 -9.56 0.00 9.79
C MET A 195 -10.89 -0.13 10.55
N GLY A 196 -11.84 -0.89 10.01
CA GLY A 196 -13.10 -1.20 10.69
C GLY A 196 -12.87 -1.91 12.03
N LEU A 197 -11.98 -2.89 12.07
CA LEU A 197 -11.60 -3.59 13.30
C LEU A 197 -10.91 -2.66 14.32
N LEU A 198 -10.00 -1.78 13.86
CA LEU A 198 -9.34 -0.80 14.72
C LEU A 198 -10.34 0.17 15.34
N ILE A 199 -11.26 0.69 14.54
CA ILE A 199 -12.32 1.60 15.01
C ILE A 199 -13.23 0.86 15.99
N ALA A 200 -13.69 -0.33 15.66
CA ALA A 200 -14.55 -1.13 16.52
C ALA A 200 -13.84 -1.48 17.84
N ALA A 201 -12.58 -1.86 17.79
CA ALA A 201 -11.77 -2.13 18.97
C ALA A 201 -11.56 -0.87 19.82
N ALA A 202 -11.26 0.28 19.20
CA ALA A 202 -11.07 1.55 19.90
C ALA A 202 -12.37 1.97 20.62
N ILE A 203 -13.52 1.88 19.93
CA ILE A 203 -14.84 2.17 20.52
C ILE A 203 -15.14 1.17 21.63
N GLY A 204 -14.93 -0.12 21.39
CA GLY A 204 -15.18 -1.18 22.38
C GLY A 204 -14.34 -1.03 23.64
N PHE A 205 -13.04 -0.78 23.48
CA PHE A 205 -12.15 -0.54 24.62
C PHE A 205 -12.45 0.80 25.31
N GLY A 206 -12.77 1.86 24.57
CA GLY A 206 -13.21 3.11 25.14
C GLY A 206 -14.44 2.94 26.02
N TRP A 207 -15.46 2.22 25.54
CA TRP A 207 -16.64 1.88 26.30
C TRP A 207 -16.34 0.99 27.53
N LEU A 208 -15.52 -0.04 27.34
CA LEU A 208 -15.11 -0.97 28.41
C LEU A 208 -14.33 -0.25 29.50
N LEU A 209 -13.37 0.60 29.15
CA LEU A 209 -12.59 1.40 30.10
C LEU A 209 -13.44 2.45 30.80
N SER A 210 -14.33 3.10 30.06
CA SER A 210 -15.32 4.03 30.66
C SER A 210 -16.18 3.34 31.71
N ARG A 211 -16.68 2.13 31.38
CA ARG A 211 -17.53 1.36 32.32
C ARG A 211 -16.72 0.74 33.47
N ALA A 212 -15.47 0.32 33.20
CA ALA A 212 -14.66 -0.37 34.22
C ALA A 212 -13.94 0.60 35.16
N ILE A 213 -13.68 1.83 34.72
CA ILE A 213 -12.90 2.83 35.44
C ILE A 213 -13.75 4.08 35.70
N GLY A 214 -14.28 4.69 34.65
CA GLY A 214 -15.02 5.97 34.75
C GLY A 214 -16.28 5.86 35.60
N SER A 215 -17.16 4.89 35.30
CA SER A 215 -18.42 4.71 36.01
C SER A 215 -18.22 4.39 37.53
N PRO A 216 -17.31 3.48 37.94
CA PRO A 216 -17.04 3.26 39.36
C PRO A 216 -16.44 4.46 40.06
N ILE A 217 -15.59 5.23 39.40
CA ILE A 217 -15.02 6.46 40.00
C ILE A 217 -16.09 7.53 40.20
N THR A 218 -17.00 7.72 39.23
CA THR A 218 -18.12 8.64 39.36
C THR A 218 -19.10 8.21 40.44
N ALA A 219 -19.40 6.91 40.53
CA ALA A 219 -20.21 6.35 41.58
C ALA A 219 -19.54 6.51 42.97
N MET A 220 -18.24 6.28 43.07
CA MET A 220 -17.47 6.51 44.30
C MET A 220 -17.50 7.98 44.71
N THR A 221 -17.36 8.89 43.72
CA THR A 221 -17.47 10.34 43.96
C THR A 221 -18.86 10.73 44.50
N ALA A 222 -19.93 10.11 43.95
CA ALA A 222 -21.28 10.30 44.41
C ALA A 222 -21.48 9.80 45.87
N ALA A 223 -21.03 8.57 46.15
CA ALA A 223 -21.04 7.99 47.48
C ALA A 223 -20.27 8.84 48.51
N MET A 224 -19.12 9.36 48.10
CA MET A 224 -18.32 10.27 48.91
C MET A 224 -19.03 11.60 49.18
N ARG A 225 -19.76 12.14 48.20
CA ARG A 225 -20.58 13.36 48.40
C ARG A 225 -21.74 13.12 49.40
N GLU A 226 -22.42 12.00 49.26
CA GLU A 226 -23.48 11.63 50.21
C GLU A 226 -22.93 11.41 51.62
N LEU A 227 -21.79 10.72 51.72
CA LEU A 227 -21.10 10.51 52.99
C LEU A 227 -20.65 11.84 53.62
N ALA A 228 -20.13 12.78 52.78
CA ALA A 228 -19.76 14.13 53.21
C ALA A 228 -20.98 14.98 53.61
N ALA A 229 -22.18 14.72 53.00
CA ALA A 229 -23.43 15.34 53.38
C ALA A 229 -24.04 14.75 54.66
N GLY A 230 -23.36 13.77 55.28
CA GLY A 230 -23.79 13.17 56.55
C GLY A 230 -24.62 11.88 56.39
N ASN A 231 -24.86 11.42 55.15
CA ASN A 231 -25.55 10.14 54.93
C ASN A 231 -24.57 8.97 55.11
N LYS A 232 -24.52 8.40 56.30
CA LYS A 232 -23.64 7.29 56.67
C LYS A 232 -24.18 5.92 56.28
N GLN A 233 -25.39 5.86 55.71
CA GLN A 233 -25.97 4.60 55.21
C GLN A 233 -25.70 4.39 53.72
N VAL A 234 -24.99 5.29 53.06
CA VAL A 234 -24.60 5.16 51.65
C VAL A 234 -23.79 3.86 51.41
N GLU A 235 -24.20 3.06 50.43
CA GLU A 235 -23.42 1.92 50.00
C GLU A 235 -22.17 2.41 49.25
N VAL A 236 -20.98 1.91 49.60
CA VAL A 236 -19.74 2.23 48.95
C VAL A 236 -19.58 1.30 47.73
N PRO A 237 -19.66 1.85 46.50
CA PRO A 237 -19.57 1.02 45.31
C PRO A 237 -18.13 0.48 45.13
N GLY A 238 -18.02 -0.79 44.70
CA GLY A 238 -16.72 -1.38 44.41
C GLY A 238 -16.03 -2.10 45.57
N VAL A 239 -16.67 -2.21 46.72
CA VAL A 239 -16.18 -3.06 47.81
C VAL A 239 -16.07 -4.51 47.33
N GLY A 240 -14.91 -5.12 47.60
CA GLY A 240 -14.59 -6.51 47.15
C GLY A 240 -13.89 -6.61 45.78
N ARG A 241 -13.66 -5.52 45.05
CA ARG A 241 -12.81 -5.49 43.87
C ARG A 241 -11.32 -5.65 44.28
N ARG A 242 -10.54 -6.24 43.36
CA ARG A 242 -9.12 -6.49 43.61
C ARG A 242 -8.19 -5.55 42.82
N ASP A 243 -8.76 -4.48 42.27
CA ASP A 243 -8.01 -3.43 41.55
C ASP A 243 -7.91 -2.15 42.40
N GLU A 244 -7.30 -1.11 41.85
CA GLU A 244 -7.09 0.18 42.51
C GLU A 244 -8.42 0.84 42.93
N VAL A 245 -9.51 0.58 42.19
CA VAL A 245 -10.84 1.04 42.55
C VAL A 245 -11.36 0.31 43.79
N GLY A 246 -11.03 -0.99 43.92
CA GLY A 246 -11.33 -1.75 45.14
C GLY A 246 -10.53 -1.28 46.35
N GLU A 247 -9.28 -0.90 46.17
CA GLU A 247 -8.48 -0.29 47.22
C GLU A 247 -9.06 1.05 47.67
N MET A 248 -9.53 1.87 46.70
CA MET A 248 -10.25 3.10 46.99
C MET A 248 -11.55 2.82 47.74
N ALA A 249 -12.32 1.82 47.29
CA ALA A 249 -13.57 1.42 47.95
C ALA A 249 -13.32 0.94 49.38
N ALA A 250 -12.29 0.15 49.61
CA ALA A 250 -11.89 -0.31 50.95
C ALA A 250 -11.47 0.86 51.83
N ALA A 251 -10.73 1.82 51.29
CA ALA A 251 -10.35 3.03 52.00
C ALA A 251 -11.59 3.89 52.38
N VAL A 252 -12.53 4.05 51.43
CA VAL A 252 -13.79 4.76 51.67
C VAL A 252 -14.68 4.04 52.69
N GLU A 253 -14.77 2.72 52.61
CA GLU A 253 -15.52 1.93 53.59
C GLU A 253 -14.88 1.97 54.99
N SER A 254 -13.55 1.99 55.03
CA SER A 254 -12.81 2.23 56.31
C SER A 254 -13.09 3.61 56.84
N PHE A 255 -13.15 4.61 55.95
CA PHE A 255 -13.49 5.99 56.30
C PHE A 255 -14.94 6.10 56.80
N LYS A 256 -15.89 5.43 56.11
CA LYS A 256 -17.30 5.35 56.54
C LYS A 256 -17.40 4.76 57.93
N ARG A 257 -16.70 3.65 58.19
CA ARG A 257 -16.67 3.02 59.53
C ARG A 257 -16.08 3.96 60.57
N ALA A 258 -14.97 4.60 60.26
CA ALA A 258 -14.36 5.58 61.14
C ALA A 258 -15.27 6.79 61.40
N ALA A 259 -16.04 7.23 60.38
CA ALA A 259 -17.01 8.29 60.51
C ALA A 259 -18.23 7.89 61.37
N ILE A 260 -18.63 6.60 61.32
CA ILE A 260 -19.69 6.06 62.21
C ILE A 260 -19.17 5.96 63.63
N GLU A 261 -17.99 5.34 63.83
CA GLU A 261 -17.36 5.21 65.15
C GLU A 261 -17.07 6.56 65.81
N ARG A 262 -16.74 7.55 64.99
CA ARG A 262 -16.48 8.89 65.44
C ARG A 262 -17.74 9.65 65.91
N ASP A 263 -18.90 9.39 65.33
CA ASP A 263 -20.16 9.97 65.83
C ASP A 263 -20.62 9.33 67.13
N GLU A 264 -20.28 8.05 67.27
CA GLU A 264 -20.42 7.38 68.55
C GLU A 264 -19.47 7.98 69.60
N LEU A 265 -18.31 8.39 69.18
CA LEU A 265 -17.34 9.10 70.05
C LEU A 265 -17.53 10.63 70.06
N ALA A 266 -18.21 11.27 69.09
CA ALA A 266 -18.38 12.72 68.97
C ALA A 266 -19.41 13.27 69.94
N SER A 267 -20.22 12.42 70.54
CA SER A 267 -20.93 12.80 71.76
C SER A 267 -19.97 13.09 72.93
N ALA A 268 -18.69 12.74 72.79
CA ALA A 268 -17.61 12.92 73.75
C ALA A 268 -16.53 13.93 73.41
N ALA A 269 -16.41 14.41 72.16
CA ALA A 269 -15.23 15.17 71.75
C ALA A 269 -15.48 16.36 70.79
N GLU A 270 -16.10 17.41 71.26
CA GLU A 270 -16.25 18.70 70.53
C GLU A 270 -14.94 19.46 70.31
N ARG A 271 -13.83 18.96 70.84
CA ARG A 271 -12.53 19.63 70.81
C ARG A 271 -11.64 19.29 69.65
N THR A 272 -11.95 18.22 68.92
CA THR A 272 -11.08 17.77 67.77
C THR A 272 -11.59 18.33 66.43
N ARG A 273 -12.60 19.16 66.42
CA ARG A 273 -13.33 19.62 65.21
C ARG A 273 -12.53 20.56 64.31
N ILE A 274 -11.67 21.36 64.89
CA ILE A 274 -10.95 22.40 64.14
C ILE A 274 -9.79 21.83 63.33
N ASP A 275 -9.03 20.90 63.88
CA ASP A 275 -7.87 20.33 63.19
C ASP A 275 -8.26 19.37 62.02
N GLN A 276 -9.52 18.88 62.07
CA GLN A 276 -9.98 17.94 61.05
C GLN A 276 -10.66 18.62 59.85
N GLU A 277 -11.12 19.85 59.97
CA GLU A 277 -11.64 20.61 58.81
C GLU A 277 -10.52 21.07 57.88
N GLU A 278 -9.35 21.39 58.44
CA GLU A 278 -8.20 21.75 57.61
C GLU A 278 -7.66 20.55 56.82
N ALA A 279 -7.62 19.36 57.42
CA ALA A 279 -7.19 18.15 56.74
C ALA A 279 -8.16 17.75 55.60
N LYS A 280 -9.50 17.95 55.83
CA LYS A 280 -10.51 17.72 54.79
C LYS A 280 -10.38 18.65 53.61
N ARG A 281 -10.04 19.93 53.85
CA ARG A 281 -9.83 20.93 52.77
C ARG A 281 -8.62 20.59 51.88
N ARG A 282 -7.53 20.10 52.52
CA ARG A 282 -6.33 19.68 51.74
C ARG A 282 -6.59 18.44 50.90
N GLN A 283 -7.37 17.50 51.44
CA GLN A 283 -7.67 16.26 50.69
C GLN A 283 -8.66 16.51 49.54
N ALA A 284 -9.68 17.30 49.76
CA ALA A 284 -10.66 17.68 48.74
C ALA A 284 -9.98 18.51 47.60
N ALA A 285 -9.01 19.37 47.94
CA ALA A 285 -8.24 20.12 46.95
C ALA A 285 -7.35 19.21 46.11
N LEU A 286 -6.77 18.17 46.71
CA LEU A 286 -5.94 17.20 46.00
C LEU A 286 -6.76 16.28 45.08
N GLU A 287 -7.96 15.90 45.52
CA GLU A 287 -8.86 15.07 44.72
C GLU A 287 -9.51 15.85 43.56
N HIS A 288 -9.81 17.15 43.81
CA HIS A 288 -10.31 18.01 42.75
C HIS A 288 -9.27 18.24 41.65
N ALA A 289 -7.99 18.44 42.02
CA ALA A 289 -6.92 18.56 41.07
C ALA A 289 -6.73 17.29 40.21
N LYS A 290 -6.84 16.10 40.85
CA LYS A 290 -6.79 14.83 40.12
C LYS A 290 -7.99 14.59 39.20
N ALA A 291 -9.17 15.05 39.60
CA ALA A 291 -10.38 14.92 38.82
C ALA A 291 -10.39 15.87 37.60
N GLU A 292 -9.83 17.06 37.73
CA GLU A 292 -9.60 17.99 36.59
C GLU A 292 -8.57 17.46 35.62
N ASP A 293 -7.47 16.90 36.12
CA ASP A 293 -6.43 16.29 35.30
C ASP A 293 -6.98 15.12 34.44
N LEU A 294 -7.85 14.30 35.08
CA LEU A 294 -8.48 13.19 34.34
C LEU A 294 -9.50 13.69 33.30
N ARG A 295 -10.29 14.72 33.63
CA ARG A 295 -11.23 15.30 32.67
C ARG A 295 -10.53 15.95 31.49
N ALA A 296 -9.47 16.70 31.76
CA ALA A 296 -8.65 17.29 30.71
C ALA A 296 -8.07 16.21 29.79
N PHE A 297 -7.55 15.14 30.38
CA PHE A 297 -6.99 14.03 29.64
C PHE A 297 -8.03 13.30 28.75
N VAL A 298 -9.23 13.03 29.29
CA VAL A 298 -10.31 12.41 28.52
C VAL A 298 -10.71 13.30 27.34
N GLY A 299 -10.80 14.62 27.55
CA GLY A 299 -11.09 15.55 26.46
C GLY A 299 -10.02 15.56 25.36
N VAL A 300 -8.75 15.49 25.74
CA VAL A 300 -7.65 15.43 24.77
C VAL A 300 -7.68 14.12 23.97
N ILE A 301 -8.00 13.02 24.63
CA ILE A 301 -8.16 11.70 23.98
C ILE A 301 -9.34 11.70 23.02
N GLU A 302 -10.50 12.20 23.46
CA GLU A 302 -11.74 12.25 22.66
C GLU A 302 -11.50 13.01 21.35
N VAL A 303 -10.91 14.19 21.42
CA VAL A 303 -10.55 14.99 20.24
C VAL A 303 -9.55 14.26 19.34
N GLY A 304 -8.57 13.58 19.93
CA GLY A 304 -7.59 12.80 19.18
C GLY A 304 -8.22 11.64 18.41
N PHE A 305 -9.11 10.90 19.04
CA PHE A 305 -9.82 9.78 18.41
C PHE A 305 -10.91 10.22 17.42
N GLU A 306 -11.61 11.32 17.70
CA GLU A 306 -12.59 11.89 16.78
C GLU A 306 -11.90 12.27 15.45
N ARG A 307 -10.81 13.02 15.50
CA ARG A 307 -10.04 13.37 14.29
C ARG A 307 -9.48 12.15 13.59
N LEU A 308 -9.03 11.16 14.35
CA LEU A 308 -8.53 9.91 13.77
C LEU A 308 -9.66 9.13 13.07
N SER A 309 -10.87 9.12 13.62
CA SER A 309 -12.03 8.46 13.02
C SER A 309 -12.51 9.16 11.74
N ASP A 310 -12.28 10.47 11.63
CA ASP A 310 -12.51 11.26 10.44
C ASP A 310 -11.42 11.09 9.36
N GLY A 311 -10.44 10.24 9.65
CA GLY A 311 -9.35 9.92 8.72
C GLY A 311 -8.17 10.90 8.77
N ASP A 312 -8.12 11.80 9.75
CA ASP A 312 -7.00 12.71 9.95
C ASP A 312 -5.81 12.00 10.61
N LEU A 313 -4.95 11.44 9.78
CA LEU A 313 -3.73 10.77 10.24
C LEU A 313 -2.61 11.72 10.64
N THR A 314 -2.82 13.04 10.46
CA THR A 314 -1.86 14.04 10.93
C THR A 314 -2.12 14.47 12.37
N VAL A 315 -3.23 14.01 12.94
CA VAL A 315 -3.60 14.33 14.30
C VAL A 315 -2.49 13.92 15.27
N ARG A 316 -2.13 14.86 16.14
CA ARG A 316 -1.22 14.61 17.27
C ARG A 316 -1.82 15.26 18.51
N MET A 317 -1.71 14.57 19.60
CA MET A 317 -2.00 15.14 20.89
C MET A 317 -0.81 16.00 21.30
N THR A 318 -0.93 17.33 21.10
CA THR A 318 0.14 18.30 21.40
C THR A 318 -0.05 18.98 22.75
N GLU A 319 -1.26 18.91 23.31
CA GLU A 319 -1.55 19.52 24.60
C GLU A 319 -0.81 18.78 25.72
N ALA A 320 -0.31 19.55 26.66
CA ALA A 320 0.34 19.01 27.85
C ALA A 320 -0.70 18.27 28.71
N VAL A 321 -0.41 17.04 29.06
CA VAL A 321 -1.23 16.21 29.95
C VAL A 321 -0.50 15.97 31.25
N ALA A 322 -1.25 15.56 32.28
CA ALA A 322 -0.61 15.22 33.55
C ALA A 322 0.46 14.12 33.36
N PRO A 323 1.56 14.12 34.12
CA PRO A 323 2.71 13.23 33.90
C PRO A 323 2.35 11.74 33.87
N GLU A 324 1.31 11.36 34.59
CA GLU A 324 0.79 9.98 34.61
C GLU A 324 0.13 9.55 33.30
N PHE A 325 -0.33 10.50 32.48
CA PHE A 325 -0.96 10.25 31.18
C PHE A 325 -0.03 10.47 29.98
N GLU A 326 1.16 11.04 30.19
CA GLU A 326 2.15 11.29 29.15
C GLU A 326 2.54 10.03 28.35
N PRO A 327 2.69 8.85 28.98
CA PRO A 327 2.95 7.62 28.24
C PRO A 327 1.83 7.21 27.26
N ILE A 328 0.58 7.57 27.61
CA ILE A 328 -0.57 7.26 26.77
C ILE A 328 -0.61 8.21 25.57
N ARG A 329 -0.38 9.51 25.83
CA ARG A 329 -0.25 10.53 24.79
C ARG A 329 0.85 10.19 23.77
N ALA A 330 2.03 9.80 24.27
CA ALA A 330 3.14 9.40 23.43
C ALA A 330 2.77 8.17 22.57
N LYS A 331 2.20 7.14 23.18
CA LYS A 331 1.78 5.93 22.45
C LYS A 331 0.70 6.18 21.41
N PHE A 332 -0.27 7.06 21.70
CA PHE A 332 -1.26 7.47 20.70
C PHE A 332 -0.56 8.13 19.50
N ASN A 333 0.29 9.14 19.79
CA ASN A 333 1.00 9.85 18.73
C ASN A 333 1.90 8.93 17.88
N ASP A 334 2.57 7.97 18.50
CA ASP A 334 3.37 6.97 17.82
C ASP A 334 2.51 6.06 16.92
N SER A 335 1.35 5.64 17.44
CA SER A 335 0.42 4.80 16.66
C SER A 335 -0.13 5.52 15.44
N VAL A 336 -0.51 6.79 15.61
CA VAL A 336 -0.99 7.63 14.50
C VAL A 336 0.12 7.90 13.49
N ALA A 337 1.36 8.14 13.94
CA ALA A 337 2.50 8.34 13.04
C ALA A 337 2.81 7.10 12.20
N GLN A 338 2.69 5.91 12.81
CA GLN A 338 2.85 4.65 12.07
C GLN A 338 1.72 4.46 11.04
N LEU A 339 0.49 4.79 11.42
CA LEU A 339 -0.67 4.73 10.53
C LEU A 339 -0.52 5.71 9.35
N GLU A 340 -0.12 6.95 9.63
CA GLU A 340 0.17 7.98 8.62
C GLU A 340 1.22 7.50 7.62
N THR A 341 2.30 6.91 8.14
CA THR A 341 3.38 6.37 7.30
C THR A 341 2.88 5.23 6.40
N ALA A 342 2.11 4.31 6.96
CA ALA A 342 1.56 3.18 6.22
C ALA A 342 0.60 3.64 5.11
N ILE A 343 -0.31 4.55 5.44
CA ILE A 343 -1.26 5.10 4.46
C ILE A 343 -0.52 5.97 3.41
N GLY A 344 0.47 6.76 3.84
CA GLY A 344 1.32 7.51 2.91
C GLY A 344 1.99 6.62 1.87
N GLY A 345 2.51 5.47 2.30
CA GLY A 345 3.08 4.47 1.39
C GLY A 345 2.05 3.93 0.37
N VAL A 346 0.82 3.70 0.83
CA VAL A 346 -0.28 3.28 -0.06
C VAL A 346 -0.62 4.36 -1.09
N VAL A 347 -0.70 5.62 -0.66
CA VAL A 347 -1.00 6.76 -1.57
C VAL A 347 0.07 6.89 -2.65
N VAL A 348 1.35 6.76 -2.27
CA VAL A 348 2.47 6.79 -3.24
C VAL A 348 2.36 5.62 -4.23
N ALA A 349 2.07 4.41 -3.74
CA ALA A 349 1.88 3.24 -4.59
C ALA A 349 0.72 3.42 -5.58
N ILE A 350 -0.42 3.95 -5.10
CA ILE A 350 -1.58 4.26 -5.95
C ILE A 350 -1.23 5.31 -7.01
N SER A 351 -0.47 6.35 -6.64
CA SER A 351 -0.03 7.39 -7.58
C SER A 351 0.85 6.79 -8.69
N SER A 352 1.78 5.91 -8.32
CA SER A 352 2.66 5.22 -9.27
C SER A 352 1.86 4.32 -10.23
N ILE A 353 0.87 3.60 -9.70
CA ILE A 353 -0.05 2.78 -10.52
C ILE A 353 -0.84 3.66 -11.49
N ARG A 354 -1.35 4.81 -11.03
CA ARG A 354 -2.14 5.73 -11.85
C ARG A 354 -1.29 6.32 -12.99
N THR A 355 -0.04 6.65 -12.70
CA THR A 355 0.90 7.13 -13.73
C THR A 355 1.16 6.05 -14.78
N GLY A 356 1.47 4.81 -14.34
CA GLY A 356 1.67 3.68 -15.24
C GLY A 356 0.42 3.34 -16.07
N LEU A 357 -0.78 3.45 -15.50
CA LEU A 357 -2.02 3.28 -16.25
C LEU A 357 -2.22 4.38 -17.30
N GLY A 358 -1.80 5.61 -16.99
CA GLY A 358 -1.81 6.73 -17.96
C GLY A 358 -0.87 6.46 -19.14
N GLU A 359 0.32 5.96 -18.86
CA GLU A 359 1.29 5.59 -19.90
C GLU A 359 0.79 4.44 -20.78
N ILE A 360 0.19 3.41 -20.17
CA ILE A 360 -0.43 2.29 -20.89
C ILE A 360 -1.57 2.79 -21.79
N ASN A 361 -2.42 3.68 -21.28
CA ASN A 361 -3.53 4.21 -22.06
C ASN A 361 -3.03 5.04 -23.25
N THR A 362 -1.98 5.83 -23.04
CA THR A 362 -1.34 6.62 -24.10
C THR A 362 -0.71 5.70 -25.16
N ALA A 363 0.03 4.67 -24.74
CA ALA A 363 0.63 3.70 -25.64
C ALA A 363 -0.44 2.88 -26.40
N SER A 364 -1.56 2.54 -25.75
CA SER A 364 -2.68 1.84 -26.38
C SER A 364 -3.36 2.69 -27.44
N ASN A 365 -3.54 3.99 -27.17
CA ASN A 365 -4.12 4.91 -28.15
C ASN A 365 -3.17 5.14 -29.34
N ASP A 366 -1.86 5.26 -29.08
CA ASP A 366 -0.86 5.35 -30.16
C ASP A 366 -0.87 4.08 -31.02
N LEU A 367 -0.91 2.92 -30.36
CA LEU A 367 -1.00 1.63 -31.06
C LEU A 367 -2.28 1.53 -31.89
N ALA A 368 -3.43 1.94 -31.35
CA ALA A 368 -4.69 1.96 -32.07
C ALA A 368 -4.63 2.87 -33.30
N HIS A 369 -4.10 4.08 -33.13
CA HIS A 369 -3.93 5.02 -34.23
C HIS A 369 -2.98 4.52 -35.34
N ARG A 370 -1.89 3.86 -34.93
CA ARG A 370 -0.94 3.23 -35.88
C ARG A 370 -1.54 2.00 -36.56
N THR A 371 -2.38 1.25 -35.85
CA THR A 371 -3.12 0.12 -36.43
C THR A 371 -4.12 0.59 -37.48
N GLU A 372 -4.85 1.69 -37.19
CA GLU A 372 -5.74 2.31 -38.16
C GLU A 372 -5.00 2.84 -39.39
N GLN A 373 -3.84 3.50 -39.18
CA GLN A 373 -3.00 3.96 -40.29
C GLN A 373 -2.47 2.82 -41.15
N GLN A 374 -2.09 1.68 -40.52
CA GLN A 374 -1.65 0.50 -41.25
C GLN A 374 -2.81 -0.17 -42.01
N ALA A 375 -4.00 -0.23 -41.41
CA ALA A 375 -5.18 -0.74 -42.09
C ALA A 375 -5.53 0.11 -43.31
N ALA A 376 -5.48 1.44 -43.15
CA ALA A 376 -5.72 2.37 -44.27
C ALA A 376 -4.67 2.28 -45.40
N SER A 377 -3.42 1.93 -45.04
CA SER A 377 -2.34 1.74 -46.03
C SER A 377 -2.33 0.35 -46.67
N LEU A 378 -3.16 -0.57 -46.21
CA LEU A 378 -3.39 -1.88 -46.85
C LEU A 378 -4.61 -1.88 -47.78
N GLU A 379 -5.44 -0.84 -47.72
CA GLU A 379 -6.59 -0.64 -48.63
C GLU A 379 -6.24 0.22 -49.88
N GLU A 380 -5.06 0.85 -49.89
CA GLU A 380 -4.47 1.49 -51.08
C GLU A 380 -3.54 0.51 -51.82
#